data_fd9bb60a2410bce36a110e314dbee89b
#
_entry.id   fd9bb60a2410bce36a110e314dbee89b
#
_cell.length_a   1.000
_cell.length_b   1.000
_cell.length_c   1.000
_cell.angle_alpha   90.00
_cell.angle_beta   90.00
_cell.angle_gamma   90.00
#
_symmetry.space_group_name_H-M   'P 1'
#
loop_
_entity.id
_entity.type
_entity.pdbx_description
1 polymer ?
#
loop_
_entity_poly.entity_id
_entity_poly.type
_entity_poly.pdbx_seq_one_letter_code
_entity_poly.pdbx_strand_id
1 'polypeptide(L)'
;MKRNILCTAVCLLALVACAEQDGPLHPGDNDQRTLQEALLVAEPGAVIELAAGRFELDATLSLDVEGVTLRGQGMDETILDFAGQAPGTGGEGVLVTANDFTVESLAVENTLGDGIKVEGTTGAAFRSVRVEWTNGPDTNNGAYGLYPVQVTNVLIEDSQVRGASDAGIYVGQSANVVVRRNEVWENVAGIEIENTTGADVYENRAHDNTGGLLVFSLPELPVKDGRDARVYDNDIADNNLPNFGKEGAIVSTIPAGSGVIVMASDNVELFGNRIHNNQNSNLAVISYLSTGRTYNDPGYDPYTEGVYVHDNEFVGGGDMPNGAFADAFVALAGGAFPDIVWDGVVNPDKLVDGAVPDELRLYVENNGDADFVNLDLGSVFAGGEPSVTTDLGPHQGSLPAVPRPVDLGAATGAGSP
;
A
#
# COMPACT_ATOMS: atom_id res chain seq x y z
N MET A 1 -78.70 -32.11 13.76
CA MET A 1 -77.84 -31.38 14.73
C MET A 1 -76.40 -31.46 14.22
N LYS A 2 -75.93 -30.45 13.54
CA LYS A 2 -74.54 -30.35 13.06
C LYS A 2 -73.86 -29.25 13.90
N ARG A 3 -72.83 -29.58 14.70
CA ARG A 3 -72.04 -28.66 15.50
C ARG A 3 -70.89 -28.13 14.59
N ASN A 4 -70.90 -26.87 14.31
CA ASN A 4 -69.78 -26.18 13.75
C ASN A 4 -68.76 -25.88 14.85
N ILE A 5 -67.51 -26.37 14.66
CA ILE A 5 -66.37 -26.02 15.46
C ILE A 5 -65.63 -24.91 14.72
N LEU A 6 -65.63 -23.71 15.29
CA LEU A 6 -64.90 -22.58 14.84
C LEU A 6 -63.47 -22.66 15.39
N CYS A 7 -62.48 -22.95 14.52
CA CYS A 7 -61.06 -22.86 14.90
C CYS A 7 -60.60 -21.41 14.70
N THR A 8 -60.38 -20.72 15.79
CA THR A 8 -59.75 -19.38 15.78
C THR A 8 -58.24 -19.57 15.75
N ALA A 9 -57.60 -19.31 14.61
CA ALA A 9 -56.15 -19.24 14.51
C ALA A 9 -55.68 -17.88 15.04
N VAL A 10 -54.97 -17.92 16.16
CA VAL A 10 -54.26 -16.74 16.68
C VAL A 10 -52.90 -16.68 16.00
N CYS A 11 -52.76 -15.74 15.01
CA CYS A 11 -51.46 -15.37 14.50
C CYS A 11 -50.75 -14.49 15.53
N LEU A 12 -49.75 -15.05 16.22
CA LEU A 12 -48.77 -14.23 16.92
C LEU A 12 -47.85 -13.60 15.87
N LEU A 13 -48.05 -12.34 15.59
CA LEU A 13 -47.02 -11.50 14.99
C LEU A 13 -45.97 -11.23 16.07
N ALA A 14 -44.84 -11.88 15.96
CA ALA A 14 -43.64 -11.43 16.66
C ALA A 14 -43.19 -10.12 16.00
N LEU A 15 -43.50 -8.99 16.61
CA LEU A 15 -42.82 -7.72 16.35
C LEU A 15 -41.38 -7.89 16.85
N VAL A 16 -40.46 -8.15 15.94
CA VAL A 16 -39.05 -7.86 16.20
C VAL A 16 -38.96 -6.34 16.22
N ALA A 17 -38.91 -5.80 17.41
CA ALA A 17 -38.55 -4.39 17.60
C ALA A 17 -37.08 -4.29 17.17
N CYS A 18 -36.82 -3.71 15.98
CA CYS A 18 -35.54 -3.11 15.69
C CYS A 18 -35.33 -2.05 16.78
N ALA A 19 -34.46 -2.32 17.73
CA ALA A 19 -33.96 -1.29 18.60
C ALA A 19 -33.10 -0.38 17.71
N GLU A 20 -33.60 0.81 17.40
CA GLU A 20 -32.74 1.91 16.97
C GLU A 20 -31.72 2.06 18.08
N GLN A 21 -30.45 1.80 17.77
CA GLN A 21 -29.35 1.96 18.71
C GLN A 21 -29.09 3.45 18.83
N ASP A 22 -29.74 4.11 19.81
CA ASP A 22 -29.58 5.52 20.11
C ASP A 22 -28.18 5.75 20.73
N GLY A 23 -27.15 6.09 19.90
CA GLY A 23 -25.84 6.53 20.34
C GLY A 23 -24.70 5.55 20.04
N PRO A 24 -23.45 5.97 20.31
CA PRO A 24 -22.27 5.17 20.01
C PRO A 24 -22.18 3.91 20.86
N LEU A 25 -21.57 2.85 20.32
CA LEU A 25 -21.22 1.64 21.05
C LEU A 25 -20.10 1.96 22.05
N HIS A 26 -20.24 1.51 23.28
CA HIS A 26 -19.24 1.70 24.33
C HIS A 26 -18.46 0.41 24.59
N PRO A 27 -17.15 0.49 24.93
CA PRO A 27 -16.39 -0.69 25.31
C PRO A 27 -16.95 -1.33 26.61
N GLY A 28 -16.90 -2.66 26.69
CA GLY A 28 -17.46 -3.44 27.80
C GLY A 28 -17.06 -4.92 27.78
N ASP A 29 -17.72 -5.76 28.57
CA ASP A 29 -17.31 -7.17 28.77
C ASP A 29 -17.52 -8.09 27.54
N ASN A 30 -18.17 -7.63 26.47
CA ASN A 30 -18.50 -8.45 25.29
C ASN A 30 -18.26 -7.71 23.98
N ASP A 31 -17.17 -6.99 23.86
CA ASP A 31 -16.87 -6.12 22.71
C ASP A 31 -16.90 -6.86 21.39
N GLN A 32 -16.22 -8.01 21.29
CA GLN A 32 -16.21 -8.83 20.08
C GLN A 32 -17.63 -9.14 19.58
N ARG A 33 -18.49 -9.60 20.47
CA ARG A 33 -19.86 -9.95 20.11
C ARG A 33 -20.68 -8.72 19.75
N THR A 34 -20.58 -7.66 20.56
CA THR A 34 -21.35 -6.43 20.36
C THR A 34 -21.03 -5.77 19.04
N LEU A 35 -19.74 -5.66 18.69
CA LEU A 35 -19.31 -5.07 17.42
C LEU A 35 -19.67 -5.96 16.25
N GLN A 36 -19.43 -7.28 16.33
CA GLN A 36 -19.77 -8.19 15.25
C GLN A 36 -21.28 -8.27 14.97
N GLU A 37 -22.11 -8.27 16.02
CA GLU A 37 -23.58 -8.20 15.88
C GLU A 37 -24.02 -6.89 15.22
N ALA A 38 -23.43 -5.75 15.59
CA ALA A 38 -23.75 -4.46 14.97
C ALA A 38 -23.38 -4.45 13.48
N LEU A 39 -22.21 -4.97 13.10
CA LEU A 39 -21.79 -5.09 11.70
C LEU A 39 -22.70 -6.00 10.88
N LEU A 40 -23.17 -7.12 11.45
CA LEU A 40 -24.02 -8.09 10.78
C LEU A 40 -25.47 -7.61 10.56
N VAL A 41 -25.99 -6.77 11.45
CA VAL A 41 -27.38 -6.27 11.35
C VAL A 41 -27.45 -4.84 10.79
N ALA A 42 -26.32 -4.26 10.41
CA ALA A 42 -26.28 -2.93 9.83
C ALA A 42 -27.16 -2.83 8.57
N GLU A 43 -27.89 -1.75 8.43
CA GLU A 43 -28.57 -1.42 7.19
C GLU A 43 -27.55 -0.84 6.18
N PRO A 44 -27.73 -1.04 4.86
CA PRO A 44 -26.87 -0.40 3.87
C PRO A 44 -26.76 1.11 4.07
N GLY A 45 -25.54 1.64 4.08
CA GLY A 45 -25.26 3.06 4.34
C GLY A 45 -25.28 3.47 5.80
N ALA A 46 -25.38 2.52 6.74
CA ALA A 46 -25.38 2.83 8.16
C ALA A 46 -24.03 3.38 8.64
N VAL A 47 -24.09 4.24 9.66
CA VAL A 47 -22.92 4.68 10.42
C VAL A 47 -22.92 3.97 11.76
N ILE A 48 -21.91 3.13 12.00
CA ILE A 48 -21.68 2.48 13.29
C ILE A 48 -20.70 3.35 14.05
N GLU A 49 -21.21 4.07 15.04
CA GLU A 49 -20.41 4.95 15.89
C GLU A 49 -19.87 4.21 17.12
N LEU A 50 -18.58 4.37 17.35
CA LEU A 50 -17.89 3.84 18.52
C LEU A 50 -17.53 4.98 19.46
N ALA A 51 -17.78 4.80 20.75
CA ALA A 51 -17.35 5.74 21.78
C ALA A 51 -15.82 5.72 21.95
N ALA A 52 -15.31 6.73 22.62
CA ALA A 52 -13.94 6.71 23.11
C ALA A 52 -13.74 5.55 24.11
N GLY A 53 -12.59 4.89 24.01
CA GLY A 53 -12.18 3.78 24.86
C GLY A 53 -11.52 2.66 24.09
N ARG A 54 -11.10 1.61 24.79
CA ARG A 54 -10.45 0.43 24.23
C ARG A 54 -11.43 -0.73 24.18
N PHE A 55 -11.70 -1.23 23.02
CA PHE A 55 -12.50 -2.43 22.75
C PHE A 55 -11.57 -3.64 22.69
N GLU A 56 -11.77 -4.61 23.55
CA GLU A 56 -10.96 -5.85 23.59
C GLU A 56 -11.56 -6.91 22.68
N LEU A 57 -10.80 -7.33 21.66
CA LEU A 57 -11.26 -8.21 20.58
C LEU A 57 -10.41 -9.47 20.52
N ASP A 58 -11.06 -10.59 20.26
CA ASP A 58 -10.43 -11.92 20.22
C ASP A 58 -10.61 -12.67 18.89
N ALA A 59 -11.27 -12.03 17.91
CA ALA A 59 -11.47 -12.56 16.57
C ALA A 59 -11.60 -11.42 15.55
N THR A 60 -11.45 -11.74 14.27
CA THR A 60 -11.69 -10.82 13.15
C THR A 60 -13.12 -10.25 13.19
N LEU A 61 -13.25 -8.95 12.99
CA LEU A 61 -14.52 -8.30 12.69
C LEU A 61 -14.79 -8.37 11.19
N SER A 62 -15.90 -8.98 10.79
CA SER A 62 -16.25 -9.15 9.37
C SER A 62 -17.44 -8.29 8.99
N LEU A 63 -17.35 -7.63 7.82
CA LEU A 63 -18.38 -6.76 7.26
C LEU A 63 -18.62 -7.10 5.79
N ASP A 64 -19.89 -7.39 5.44
CA ASP A 64 -20.36 -7.64 4.07
C ASP A 64 -21.57 -6.77 3.65
N VAL A 65 -21.83 -5.69 4.38
CA VAL A 65 -22.94 -4.76 4.14
C VAL A 65 -22.43 -3.50 3.45
N GLU A 66 -23.03 -3.16 2.31
CA GLU A 66 -22.65 -2.02 1.46
C GLU A 66 -22.82 -0.67 2.14
N GLY A 67 -21.88 0.25 1.90
CA GLY A 67 -21.97 1.66 2.30
C GLY A 67 -21.76 1.91 3.80
N VAL A 68 -21.40 0.92 4.58
CA VAL A 68 -21.22 1.08 6.02
C VAL A 68 -20.01 1.95 6.33
N THR A 69 -20.20 2.88 7.28
CA THR A 69 -19.13 3.65 7.89
C THR A 69 -18.90 3.18 9.32
N LEU A 70 -17.67 2.75 9.63
CA LEU A 70 -17.22 2.47 10.99
C LEU A 70 -16.46 3.70 11.50
N ARG A 71 -17.00 4.39 12.51
CA ARG A 71 -16.48 5.67 12.98
C ARG A 71 -16.18 5.65 14.48
N GLY A 72 -14.94 6.03 14.82
CA GLY A 72 -14.54 6.31 16.21
C GLY A 72 -14.60 7.80 16.55
N GLN A 73 -14.01 8.17 17.68
CA GLN A 73 -13.91 9.54 18.18
C GLN A 73 -12.53 10.18 17.91
N GLY A 74 -11.58 9.39 17.44
CA GLY A 74 -10.20 9.78 17.12
C GLY A 74 -9.29 8.56 17.19
N MET A 75 -8.20 8.58 16.42
CA MET A 75 -7.26 7.45 16.37
C MET A 75 -6.51 7.21 17.69
N ASP A 76 -6.54 8.16 18.62
CA ASP A 76 -5.97 8.02 19.97
C ASP A 76 -7.06 7.84 21.04
N GLU A 77 -8.33 7.94 20.66
CA GLU A 77 -9.45 7.89 21.56
C GLU A 77 -10.26 6.59 21.48
N THR A 78 -10.48 6.08 20.25
CA THR A 78 -11.21 4.83 20.02
C THR A 78 -10.25 3.77 19.50
N ILE A 79 -10.03 2.72 20.27
CA ILE A 79 -9.02 1.69 19.98
C ILE A 79 -9.69 0.32 19.90
N LEU A 80 -9.53 -0.35 18.76
CA LEU A 80 -9.89 -1.75 18.56
C LEU A 80 -8.63 -2.61 18.79
N ASP A 81 -8.51 -3.21 19.98
CA ASP A 81 -7.33 -3.99 20.38
C ASP A 81 -7.55 -5.48 20.17
N PHE A 82 -6.82 -6.06 19.24
CA PHE A 82 -6.87 -7.47 18.86
C PHE A 82 -5.83 -8.35 19.55
N ALA A 83 -5.20 -7.88 20.62
CA ALA A 83 -4.23 -8.68 21.38
C ALA A 83 -4.82 -9.98 21.95
N GLY A 84 -6.15 -10.10 22.01
CA GLY A 84 -6.86 -11.31 22.40
C GLY A 84 -6.96 -12.40 21.33
N GLN A 85 -6.62 -12.12 20.08
CA GLN A 85 -6.70 -13.09 18.99
C GLN A 85 -5.80 -14.31 19.23
N ALA A 86 -6.29 -15.49 18.83
CA ALA A 86 -5.54 -16.75 18.88
C ALA A 86 -5.51 -17.40 17.49
N PRO A 87 -4.53 -18.27 17.18
CA PRO A 87 -4.50 -19.00 15.92
C PRO A 87 -5.82 -19.74 15.63
N GLY A 88 -6.42 -19.46 14.47
CA GLY A 88 -7.69 -20.04 14.06
C GLY A 88 -8.94 -19.18 14.31
N THR A 89 -8.79 -17.98 14.88
CA THR A 89 -9.89 -16.98 15.06
C THR A 89 -10.01 -15.98 13.90
N GLY A 90 -9.36 -16.24 12.77
CA GLY A 90 -9.04 -15.27 11.74
C GLY A 90 -7.63 -14.76 11.97
N GLY A 91 -7.28 -13.67 11.36
CA GLY A 91 -5.96 -13.05 11.56
C GLY A 91 -6.07 -11.55 11.40
N GLU A 92 -6.96 -11.13 10.52
CA GLU A 92 -7.25 -9.73 10.27
C GLU A 92 -7.94 -9.09 11.50
N GLY A 93 -7.71 -7.80 11.69
CA GLY A 93 -8.51 -7.01 12.62
C GLY A 93 -9.91 -6.81 12.05
N VAL A 94 -10.01 -6.11 10.92
CA VAL A 94 -11.28 -5.88 10.21
C VAL A 94 -11.15 -6.42 8.79
N LEU A 95 -12.10 -7.28 8.38
CA LEU A 95 -12.22 -7.82 7.04
C LEU A 95 -13.50 -7.30 6.38
N VAL A 96 -13.37 -6.67 5.22
CA VAL A 96 -14.48 -6.09 4.47
C VAL A 96 -14.53 -6.68 3.06
N THR A 97 -15.72 -7.16 2.68
CA THR A 97 -16.02 -7.67 1.32
C THR A 97 -17.19 -6.92 0.67
N ALA A 98 -17.59 -5.80 1.27
CA ALA A 98 -18.69 -4.95 0.80
C ALA A 98 -18.18 -3.70 0.07
N ASN A 99 -19.00 -3.18 -0.85
CA ASN A 99 -18.73 -1.93 -1.55
C ASN A 99 -18.92 -0.70 -0.64
N ASP A 100 -18.28 0.41 -1.03
CA ASP A 100 -18.47 1.74 -0.45
C ASP A 100 -18.24 1.81 1.09
N PHE A 101 -17.25 1.02 1.56
CA PHE A 101 -16.85 1.01 2.96
C PHE A 101 -16.05 2.25 3.35
N THR A 102 -16.35 2.80 4.52
CA THR A 102 -15.54 3.84 5.15
C THR A 102 -15.15 3.43 6.57
N VAL A 103 -13.88 3.60 6.93
CA VAL A 103 -13.40 3.55 8.30
C VAL A 103 -12.73 4.86 8.64
N GLU A 104 -13.10 5.43 9.79
CA GLU A 104 -12.56 6.74 10.15
C GLU A 104 -12.42 6.98 11.65
N SER A 105 -11.42 7.75 12.03
CA SER A 105 -11.21 8.29 13.39
C SER A 105 -11.11 7.19 14.46
N LEU A 106 -10.32 6.15 14.23
CA LEU A 106 -10.07 5.08 15.20
C LEU A 106 -8.70 4.44 15.02
N ALA A 107 -8.28 3.63 15.98
CA ALA A 107 -7.11 2.77 15.86
C ALA A 107 -7.48 1.28 15.82
N VAL A 108 -6.65 0.50 15.11
CA VAL A 108 -6.62 -0.97 15.14
C VAL A 108 -5.25 -1.39 15.64
N GLU A 109 -5.20 -2.15 16.72
CA GLU A 109 -3.94 -2.53 17.37
C GLU A 109 -3.78 -4.05 17.49
N ASN A 110 -2.53 -4.52 17.36
CA ASN A 110 -2.07 -5.85 17.77
C ASN A 110 -2.79 -7.03 17.08
N THR A 111 -3.14 -6.90 15.81
CA THR A 111 -3.72 -8.01 15.04
C THR A 111 -2.70 -9.13 14.80
N LEU A 112 -3.16 -10.39 14.72
CA LEU A 112 -2.30 -11.52 14.34
C LEU A 112 -1.91 -11.50 12.87
N GLY A 113 -2.81 -11.05 12.01
CA GLY A 113 -2.62 -10.87 10.58
C GLY A 113 -2.76 -9.40 10.20
N ASP A 114 -3.42 -9.12 9.08
CA ASP A 114 -3.55 -7.76 8.57
C ASP A 114 -4.41 -6.87 9.48
N GLY A 115 -4.12 -5.58 9.51
CA GLY A 115 -4.89 -4.62 10.31
C GLY A 115 -6.31 -4.47 9.81
N ILE A 116 -6.48 -3.80 8.66
CA ILE A 116 -7.79 -3.64 7.99
C ILE A 116 -7.65 -4.07 6.54
N LYS A 117 -8.31 -5.17 6.19
CA LYS A 117 -8.35 -5.72 4.83
C LYS A 117 -9.68 -5.40 4.15
N VAL A 118 -9.62 -4.83 2.93
CA VAL A 118 -10.78 -4.65 2.04
C VAL A 118 -10.47 -5.39 0.75
N GLU A 119 -11.33 -6.33 0.34
CA GLU A 119 -11.03 -7.24 -0.76
C GLU A 119 -12.15 -7.32 -1.80
N GLY A 120 -11.78 -7.16 -3.09
CA GLY A 120 -12.66 -7.45 -4.23
C GLY A 120 -13.86 -6.50 -4.36
N THR A 121 -13.73 -5.22 -3.97
CA THR A 121 -14.85 -4.29 -3.84
C THR A 121 -14.69 -3.04 -4.71
N THR A 122 -15.69 -2.19 -4.69
CA THR A 122 -15.66 -0.84 -5.25
C THR A 122 -15.92 0.16 -4.13
N GLY A 123 -15.05 1.15 -3.98
CA GLY A 123 -15.18 2.17 -2.94
C GLY A 123 -14.66 1.70 -1.57
N ALA A 124 -13.45 2.15 -1.21
CA ALA A 124 -12.91 1.98 0.13
C ALA A 124 -12.25 3.29 0.58
N ALA A 125 -12.63 3.79 1.75
CA ALA A 125 -12.05 5.00 2.32
C ALA A 125 -11.54 4.74 3.74
N PHE A 126 -10.26 5.11 3.98
CA PHE A 126 -9.60 5.08 5.26
C PHE A 126 -9.21 6.52 5.61
N ARG A 127 -9.75 7.07 6.70
CA ARG A 127 -9.55 8.47 7.08
C ARG A 127 -9.20 8.60 8.55
N SER A 128 -8.05 9.18 8.85
CA SER A 128 -7.60 9.36 10.24
C SER A 128 -7.65 8.03 11.01
N VAL A 129 -7.04 6.99 10.44
CA VAL A 129 -6.98 5.64 11.01
C VAL A 129 -5.54 5.35 11.41
N ARG A 130 -5.33 4.81 12.62
CA ARG A 130 -4.03 4.29 13.04
C ARG A 130 -4.07 2.76 13.08
N VAL A 131 -3.07 2.13 12.45
CA VAL A 131 -2.83 0.69 12.63
C VAL A 131 -1.45 0.49 13.24
N GLU A 132 -1.39 -0.27 14.33
CA GLU A 132 -0.15 -0.39 15.09
C GLU A 132 0.02 -1.75 15.76
N TRP A 133 1.24 -2.29 15.69
CA TRP A 133 1.71 -3.35 16.57
C TRP A 133 2.54 -2.73 17.68
N THR A 134 1.95 -2.64 18.88
CA THR A 134 2.46 -1.85 20.02
C THR A 134 3.80 -2.34 20.57
N ASN A 135 4.19 -3.59 20.28
CA ASN A 135 5.49 -4.14 20.64
C ASN A 135 6.63 -3.71 19.72
N GLY A 136 6.32 -2.93 18.67
CA GLY A 136 7.28 -2.49 17.67
C GLY A 136 7.56 -3.53 16.58
N PRO A 137 8.60 -3.32 15.75
CA PRO A 137 8.95 -4.18 14.62
C PRO A 137 9.23 -5.62 15.04
N ASP A 138 8.48 -6.58 14.49
CA ASP A 138 8.67 -8.01 14.73
C ASP A 138 8.17 -8.83 13.54
N THR A 139 8.90 -9.87 13.14
CA THR A 139 8.52 -10.78 12.04
C THR A 139 7.17 -11.47 12.25
N ASN A 140 6.71 -11.58 13.48
CA ASN A 140 5.44 -12.22 13.81
C ASN A 140 4.25 -11.24 13.79
N ASN A 141 4.48 -9.97 13.60
CA ASN A 141 3.40 -9.00 13.38
C ASN A 141 2.63 -9.35 12.11
N GLY A 142 1.42 -8.82 11.99
CA GLY A 142 0.65 -8.92 10.76
C GLY A 142 1.38 -8.33 9.56
N ALA A 143 1.06 -8.81 8.37
CA ALA A 143 1.77 -8.42 7.16
C ALA A 143 1.45 -6.97 6.77
N TYR A 144 0.18 -6.61 6.69
CA TYR A 144 -0.27 -5.33 6.16
C TYR A 144 -1.09 -4.54 7.18
N GLY A 145 -0.83 -3.23 7.26
CA GLY A 145 -1.63 -2.35 8.12
C GLY A 145 -2.96 -1.98 7.47
N LEU A 146 -2.95 -1.11 6.47
CA LEU A 146 -4.11 -0.79 5.64
C LEU A 146 -3.97 -1.54 4.31
N TYR A 147 -4.90 -2.45 4.05
CA TYR A 147 -4.77 -3.44 2.99
C TYR A 147 -5.99 -3.51 2.06
N PRO A 148 -6.21 -2.53 1.17
CA PRO A 148 -7.11 -2.71 0.03
C PRO A 148 -6.44 -3.54 -1.07
N VAL A 149 -7.11 -4.63 -1.48
CA VAL A 149 -6.68 -5.52 -2.56
C VAL A 149 -7.82 -5.80 -3.52
N GLN A 150 -7.55 -5.66 -4.84
CA GLN A 150 -8.55 -5.79 -5.89
C GLN A 150 -9.75 -4.82 -5.70
N VAL A 151 -9.45 -3.60 -5.29
CA VAL A 151 -10.44 -2.56 -5.02
C VAL A 151 -10.36 -1.48 -6.08
N THR A 152 -11.51 -1.05 -6.59
CA THR A 152 -11.62 0.15 -7.44
C THR A 152 -12.08 1.33 -6.59
N ASN A 153 -11.49 2.51 -6.75
CA ASN A 153 -11.73 3.73 -5.96
C ASN A 153 -11.28 3.58 -4.50
N VAL A 154 -9.99 3.69 -4.27
CA VAL A 154 -9.37 3.62 -2.94
C VAL A 154 -8.92 5.00 -2.49
N LEU A 155 -9.32 5.42 -1.30
CA LEU A 155 -8.82 6.61 -0.62
C LEU A 155 -8.21 6.23 0.73
N ILE A 156 -6.93 6.59 0.93
CA ILE A 156 -6.25 6.47 2.22
C ILE A 156 -5.65 7.83 2.56
N GLU A 157 -6.18 8.46 3.60
CA GLU A 157 -5.74 9.81 3.97
C GLU A 157 -5.64 10.04 5.47
N ASP A 158 -4.72 10.93 5.85
CA ASP A 158 -4.55 11.41 7.23
C ASP A 158 -4.35 10.27 8.25
N SER A 159 -3.76 9.14 7.82
CA SER A 159 -3.66 7.90 8.58
C SER A 159 -2.23 7.58 8.99
N GLN A 160 -2.08 6.69 9.97
CA GLN A 160 -0.78 6.31 10.51
C GLN A 160 -0.63 4.79 10.57
N VAL A 161 0.53 4.25 10.16
CA VAL A 161 0.79 2.82 10.26
C VAL A 161 2.19 2.52 10.75
N ARG A 162 2.30 1.59 11.73
CA ARG A 162 3.55 1.22 12.36
C ARG A 162 3.63 -0.27 12.66
N GLY A 163 4.78 -0.87 12.38
CA GLY A 163 5.16 -2.19 12.84
C GLY A 163 4.73 -3.36 11.97
N ALA A 164 4.23 -3.10 10.74
CA ALA A 164 3.85 -4.16 9.79
C ALA A 164 5.07 -4.96 9.33
N SER A 165 4.94 -6.32 9.31
CA SER A 165 6.03 -7.21 8.91
C SER A 165 6.21 -7.35 7.40
N ASP A 166 5.36 -6.66 6.61
CA ASP A 166 5.46 -6.50 5.16
C ASP A 166 5.25 -5.02 4.82
N ALA A 167 4.05 -4.50 4.65
CA ALA A 167 3.85 -3.10 4.34
C ALA A 167 2.89 -2.37 5.29
N GLY A 168 3.24 -1.13 5.67
CA GLY A 168 2.33 -0.29 6.44
C GLY A 168 1.04 -0.03 5.68
N ILE A 169 1.14 0.56 4.50
CA ILE A 169 0.04 0.73 3.54
C ILE A 169 0.35 -0.11 2.32
N TYR A 170 -0.51 -1.08 2.03
CA TYR A 170 -0.43 -1.88 0.81
C TYR A 170 -1.68 -1.67 -0.03
N VAL A 171 -1.52 -1.25 -1.27
CA VAL A 171 -2.60 -1.18 -2.26
C VAL A 171 -2.24 -2.10 -3.42
N GLY A 172 -2.93 -3.24 -3.52
CA GLY A 172 -2.59 -4.27 -4.50
C GLY A 172 -3.69 -4.52 -5.51
N GLN A 173 -3.30 -4.68 -6.81
CA GLN A 173 -4.18 -5.12 -7.89
C GLN A 173 -5.46 -4.27 -8.01
N SER A 174 -5.32 -3.00 -7.64
CA SER A 174 -6.41 -2.04 -7.49
C SER A 174 -6.41 -1.01 -8.62
N ALA A 175 -7.43 -0.16 -8.67
CA ALA A 175 -7.52 0.88 -9.66
C ALA A 175 -8.13 2.16 -9.10
N ASN A 176 -7.71 3.32 -9.62
CA ASN A 176 -8.17 4.64 -9.21
C ASN A 176 -7.94 4.89 -7.71
N VAL A 177 -6.69 5.15 -7.36
CA VAL A 177 -6.18 5.13 -5.99
C VAL A 177 -5.65 6.50 -5.59
N VAL A 178 -5.97 6.94 -4.38
CA VAL A 178 -5.38 8.13 -3.75
C VAL A 178 -4.84 7.74 -2.37
N VAL A 179 -3.53 7.94 -2.15
CA VAL A 179 -2.85 7.74 -0.86
C VAL A 179 -2.17 9.05 -0.49
N ARG A 180 -2.65 9.76 0.54
CA ARG A 180 -2.16 11.11 0.85
C ARG A 180 -2.14 11.46 2.32
N ARG A 181 -1.17 12.27 2.73
CA ARG A 181 -1.03 12.81 4.10
C ARG A 181 -1.00 11.74 5.18
N ASN A 182 -0.41 10.59 4.83
CA ASN A 182 -0.22 9.51 5.78
C ASN A 182 1.19 9.54 6.35
N GLU A 183 1.37 8.99 7.55
CA GLU A 183 2.67 8.77 8.17
C GLU A 183 2.88 7.27 8.41
N VAL A 184 4.00 6.72 7.88
CA VAL A 184 4.31 5.29 7.97
C VAL A 184 5.75 5.10 8.43
N TRP A 185 5.94 4.34 9.53
CA TRP A 185 7.27 4.13 10.10
C TRP A 185 7.41 2.78 10.80
N GLU A 186 8.64 2.33 10.94
CA GLU A 186 8.96 1.03 11.56
C GLU A 186 8.23 -0.16 10.92
N ASN A 187 7.96 -0.10 9.61
CA ASN A 187 7.46 -1.21 8.80
C ASN A 187 8.61 -1.81 7.96
N VAL A 188 8.41 -2.95 7.31
CA VAL A 188 9.37 -3.41 6.31
C VAL A 188 9.26 -2.50 5.08
N ALA A 189 8.10 -2.40 4.44
CA ALA A 189 7.85 -1.34 3.47
C ALA A 189 6.90 -0.30 4.08
N GLY A 190 7.15 0.98 3.85
CA GLY A 190 6.24 2.03 4.31
C GLY A 190 4.94 2.02 3.53
N ILE A 191 5.02 2.26 2.21
CA ILE A 191 3.89 2.29 1.28
C ILE A 191 4.22 1.40 0.08
N GLU A 192 3.30 0.52 -0.30
CA GLU A 192 3.37 -0.32 -1.49
C GLU A 192 2.18 -0.08 -2.41
N ILE A 193 2.48 0.17 -3.68
CA ILE A 193 1.52 0.24 -4.78
C ILE A 193 1.87 -0.90 -5.73
N GLU A 194 1.17 -2.03 -5.61
CA GLU A 194 1.50 -3.27 -6.31
C GLU A 194 0.48 -3.60 -7.40
N ASN A 195 0.93 -3.88 -8.64
CA ASN A 195 0.06 -4.25 -9.76
C ASN A 195 -1.21 -3.38 -9.89
N THR A 196 -1.08 -2.08 -9.59
CA THR A 196 -2.20 -1.14 -9.46
C THR A 196 -2.19 -0.16 -10.62
N THR A 197 -3.37 0.23 -11.10
CA THR A 197 -3.53 1.15 -12.22
C THR A 197 -4.15 2.48 -11.77
N GLY A 198 -3.46 3.58 -12.05
CA GLY A 198 -3.94 4.93 -11.73
C GLY A 198 -3.85 5.20 -10.22
N ALA A 199 -2.67 5.61 -9.75
CA ALA A 199 -2.44 5.94 -8.35
C ALA A 199 -1.85 7.34 -8.19
N ASP A 200 -2.41 8.17 -7.31
CA ASP A 200 -1.81 9.39 -6.78
C ASP A 200 -1.33 9.13 -5.35
N VAL A 201 -0.02 9.22 -5.14
CA VAL A 201 0.63 9.00 -3.83
C VAL A 201 1.37 10.27 -3.46
N TYR A 202 0.83 11.07 -2.53
CA TYR A 202 1.37 12.40 -2.29
C TYR A 202 1.20 12.93 -0.86
N GLU A 203 2.05 13.86 -0.50
CA GLU A 203 2.07 14.48 0.84
C GLU A 203 2.18 13.44 1.98
N ASN A 204 2.76 12.27 1.70
CA ASN A 204 2.99 11.25 2.72
C ASN A 204 4.38 11.43 3.32
N ARG A 205 4.55 10.94 4.55
CA ARG A 205 5.82 10.79 5.22
C ARG A 205 6.11 9.32 5.46
N ALA A 206 7.14 8.80 4.78
CA ALA A 206 7.61 7.41 4.94
C ALA A 206 9.03 7.43 5.50
N HIS A 207 9.19 7.06 6.77
CA HIS A 207 10.49 7.18 7.46
C HIS A 207 10.74 6.03 8.42
N ASP A 208 12.00 5.78 8.72
CA ASP A 208 12.40 4.73 9.67
C ASP A 208 11.82 3.33 9.33
N ASN A 209 11.51 3.06 8.05
CA ASN A 209 11.15 1.73 7.55
C ASN A 209 12.42 1.01 7.03
N THR A 210 12.31 -0.22 6.57
CA THR A 210 13.36 -0.88 5.79
C THR A 210 13.43 -0.31 4.37
N GLY A 211 12.26 -0.15 3.72
CA GLY A 211 12.05 0.55 2.46
C GLY A 211 10.92 1.58 2.59
N GLY A 212 11.05 2.75 1.96
CA GLY A 212 10.11 3.86 2.14
C GLY A 212 8.84 3.70 1.30
N LEU A 213 8.96 3.81 -0.02
CA LEU A 213 7.84 3.78 -0.95
C LEU A 213 8.18 2.92 -2.18
N LEU A 214 7.32 1.96 -2.47
CA LEU A 214 7.51 1.00 -3.55
C LEU A 214 6.34 1.07 -4.54
N VAL A 215 6.66 1.24 -5.83
CA VAL A 215 5.71 1.11 -6.95
C VAL A 215 6.19 -0.05 -7.80
N PHE A 216 5.46 -1.15 -7.78
CA PHE A 216 5.99 -2.35 -8.43
C PHE A 216 4.92 -3.31 -8.92
N SER A 217 5.33 -4.22 -9.80
CA SER A 217 4.48 -5.31 -10.27
C SER A 217 5.16 -6.65 -10.06
N LEU A 218 4.37 -7.62 -9.62
CA LEU A 218 4.79 -9.01 -9.44
C LEU A 218 4.07 -9.93 -10.41
N PRO A 219 4.71 -11.03 -10.82
CA PRO A 219 4.08 -12.07 -11.63
C PRO A 219 3.05 -12.89 -10.84
N GLU A 220 2.28 -13.68 -11.57
CA GLU A 220 1.34 -14.67 -11.03
C GLU A 220 0.16 -14.08 -10.24
N LEU A 221 -0.07 -12.77 -10.38
CA LEU A 221 -1.22 -12.06 -9.81
C LEU A 221 -2.33 -11.88 -10.85
N PRO A 222 -3.61 -11.68 -10.43
CA PRO A 222 -4.72 -11.43 -11.35
C PRO A 222 -4.53 -10.22 -12.27
N VAL A 223 -4.08 -9.09 -11.73
CA VAL A 223 -3.67 -7.90 -12.50
C VAL A 223 -2.19 -8.02 -12.81
N LYS A 224 -1.81 -7.94 -14.11
CA LYS A 224 -0.45 -8.21 -14.56
C LYS A 224 0.45 -6.99 -14.61
N ASP A 225 -0.15 -5.83 -14.80
CA ASP A 225 0.48 -4.59 -15.19
C ASP A 225 0.12 -3.47 -14.22
N GLY A 226 1.02 -3.10 -13.32
CA GLY A 226 0.93 -1.86 -12.54
C GLY A 226 1.37 -0.69 -13.40
N ARG A 227 0.59 0.40 -13.45
CA ARG A 227 0.91 1.57 -14.26
C ARG A 227 0.15 2.81 -13.90
N ASP A 228 0.56 3.91 -14.52
CA ASP A 228 -0.08 5.22 -14.36
C ASP A 228 -0.01 5.69 -12.91
N ALA A 229 1.15 5.59 -12.27
CA ALA A 229 1.36 6.06 -10.90
C ALA A 229 2.04 7.42 -10.87
N ARG A 230 1.54 8.32 -10.03
CA ARG A 230 2.14 9.61 -9.72
C ARG A 230 2.55 9.64 -8.25
N VAL A 231 3.83 9.84 -7.99
CA VAL A 231 4.43 9.91 -6.65
C VAL A 231 5.01 11.30 -6.47
N TYR A 232 4.38 12.13 -5.64
CA TYR A 232 4.78 13.54 -5.57
C TYR A 232 4.58 14.18 -4.20
N ASP A 233 5.38 15.18 -3.92
CA ASP A 233 5.32 15.97 -2.67
C ASP A 233 5.42 15.09 -1.39
N ASN A 234 6.08 13.92 -1.45
CA ASN A 234 6.31 13.07 -0.29
C ASN A 234 7.64 13.40 0.39
N ASP A 235 7.73 13.12 1.71
CA ASP A 235 8.96 13.12 2.51
C ASP A 235 9.36 11.66 2.81
N ILE A 236 10.46 11.20 2.19
CA ILE A 236 10.89 9.78 2.24
C ILE A 236 12.31 9.73 2.82
N ALA A 237 12.41 9.38 4.10
CA ALA A 237 13.60 9.65 4.86
C ALA A 237 14.03 8.49 5.77
N ASP A 238 15.35 8.34 5.91
CA ASP A 238 15.93 7.49 6.98
C ASP A 238 15.36 6.06 7.03
N ASN A 239 14.95 5.49 5.88
CA ASN A 239 14.36 4.16 5.82
C ASN A 239 15.44 3.07 5.97
N ASN A 240 16.13 3.07 7.11
CA ASN A 240 17.33 2.30 7.39
C ASN A 240 17.10 1.16 8.38
N LEU A 241 15.86 0.84 8.72
CA LEU A 241 15.52 -0.23 9.65
C LEU A 241 15.98 -1.59 9.08
N PRO A 242 16.70 -2.42 9.85
CA PRO A 242 17.01 -3.77 9.41
C PRO A 242 15.75 -4.53 9.00
N ASN A 243 15.83 -5.24 7.87
CA ASN A 243 14.68 -5.96 7.34
C ASN A 243 14.24 -7.08 8.31
N PHE A 244 12.99 -7.04 8.74
CA PHE A 244 12.37 -8.03 9.62
C PHE A 244 11.22 -8.78 8.94
N GLY A 245 11.10 -8.65 7.61
CA GLY A 245 10.10 -9.35 6.80
C GLY A 245 10.21 -10.86 6.93
N LYS A 246 9.08 -11.51 6.77
CA LYS A 246 8.98 -12.96 6.91
C LYS A 246 9.80 -13.66 5.83
N GLU A 247 10.65 -14.60 6.22
CA GLU A 247 11.49 -15.36 5.30
C GLU A 247 10.65 -16.01 4.18
N GLY A 248 11.08 -15.82 2.93
CA GLY A 248 10.39 -16.31 1.73
C GLY A 248 9.42 -15.31 1.10
N ALA A 249 8.92 -14.32 1.83
CA ALA A 249 8.20 -13.19 1.25
C ALA A 249 9.14 -12.36 0.35
N ILE A 250 8.60 -11.72 -0.70
CA ILE A 250 9.44 -10.89 -1.58
C ILE A 250 9.97 -9.67 -0.83
N VAL A 251 9.18 -9.10 0.04
CA VAL A 251 9.55 -7.95 0.87
C VAL A 251 10.78 -8.22 1.75
N SER A 252 10.99 -9.48 2.16
CA SER A 252 12.19 -9.86 2.96
C SER A 252 13.51 -9.71 2.19
N THR A 253 13.45 -9.44 0.89
CA THR A 253 14.63 -9.20 0.04
C THR A 253 14.92 -7.73 -0.22
N ILE A 254 14.05 -6.82 0.24
CA ILE A 254 14.29 -5.38 0.13
C ILE A 254 15.52 -5.01 0.96
N PRO A 255 16.53 -4.37 0.36
CA PRO A 255 17.69 -3.90 1.11
C PRO A 255 17.26 -2.82 2.12
N ALA A 256 17.75 -2.90 3.35
CA ALA A 256 17.57 -1.82 4.33
C ALA A 256 18.22 -0.54 3.82
N GLY A 257 17.53 0.59 3.95
CA GLY A 257 18.01 1.85 3.41
C GLY A 257 17.51 2.18 2.00
N SER A 258 16.47 1.49 1.53
CA SER A 258 15.83 1.81 0.25
C SER A 258 14.81 2.94 0.43
N GLY A 259 15.00 4.07 -0.26
CA GLY A 259 14.05 5.18 -0.25
C GLY A 259 12.82 4.88 -1.11
N VAL A 260 12.98 5.00 -2.42
CA VAL A 260 11.94 4.67 -3.41
C VAL A 260 12.42 3.55 -4.32
N ILE A 261 11.56 2.59 -4.60
CA ILE A 261 11.80 1.56 -5.62
C ILE A 261 10.66 1.59 -6.64
N VAL A 262 11.03 1.72 -7.92
CA VAL A 262 10.12 1.50 -9.05
C VAL A 262 10.57 0.23 -9.76
N MET A 263 9.72 -0.80 -9.82
CA MET A 263 10.07 -2.09 -10.39
C MET A 263 8.95 -2.68 -11.24
N ALA A 264 9.24 -2.99 -12.51
CA ALA A 264 8.30 -3.64 -13.42
C ALA A 264 6.92 -2.94 -13.47
N SER A 265 6.92 -1.61 -13.41
CA SER A 265 5.73 -0.75 -13.50
C SER A 265 5.94 0.30 -14.56
N ASP A 266 4.89 0.59 -15.31
CA ASP A 266 4.95 1.46 -16.46
C ASP A 266 4.31 2.83 -16.18
N ASN A 267 4.80 3.84 -16.93
CA ASN A 267 4.24 5.19 -16.88
C ASN A 267 4.17 5.75 -15.44
N VAL A 268 5.35 5.82 -14.80
CA VAL A 268 5.50 6.31 -13.42
C VAL A 268 6.13 7.69 -13.43
N GLU A 269 5.46 8.66 -12.81
CA GLU A 269 5.92 10.05 -12.67
C GLU A 269 6.28 10.34 -11.21
N LEU A 270 7.56 10.67 -10.94
CA LEU A 270 8.07 11.02 -9.61
C LEU A 270 8.52 12.49 -9.60
N PHE A 271 7.85 13.35 -8.81
CA PHE A 271 8.17 14.77 -8.81
C PHE A 271 7.87 15.47 -7.47
N GLY A 272 8.62 16.51 -7.18
CA GLY A 272 8.42 17.31 -5.98
C GLY A 272 8.68 16.56 -4.65
N ASN A 273 9.20 15.34 -4.70
CA ASN A 273 9.49 14.58 -3.49
C ASN A 273 10.80 15.06 -2.86
N ARG A 274 10.89 14.94 -1.54
CA ARG A 274 12.12 15.02 -0.79
C ARG A 274 12.53 13.61 -0.34
N ILE A 275 13.65 13.10 -0.90
CA ILE A 275 14.14 11.75 -0.68
C ILE A 275 15.53 11.85 -0.08
N HIS A 276 15.71 11.39 1.17
CA HIS A 276 16.95 11.68 1.85
C HIS A 276 17.38 10.66 2.89
N ASN A 277 18.70 10.56 3.10
CA ASN A 277 19.35 9.74 4.12
C ASN A 277 19.00 8.23 4.05
N ASN A 278 18.56 7.72 2.90
CA ASN A 278 18.31 6.31 2.72
C ASN A 278 19.64 5.63 2.35
N GLN A 279 20.22 4.87 3.29
CA GLN A 279 21.61 4.42 3.24
C GLN A 279 21.95 3.49 2.08
N ASN A 280 20.99 2.72 1.57
CA ASN A 280 21.20 1.85 0.40
C ASN A 280 21.08 2.63 -0.90
N SER A 281 19.93 3.26 -1.14
CA SER A 281 19.68 4.12 -2.32
C SER A 281 18.49 5.04 -2.09
N ASN A 282 18.56 6.28 -2.56
CA ASN A 282 17.41 7.18 -2.49
C ASN A 282 16.33 6.77 -3.51
N LEU A 283 16.71 6.47 -4.76
CA LEU A 283 15.79 6.00 -5.79
C LEU A 283 16.43 4.87 -6.61
N ALA A 284 15.74 3.75 -6.72
CA ALA A 284 16.08 2.66 -7.63
C ALA A 284 14.98 2.44 -8.66
N VAL A 285 15.33 2.47 -9.95
CA VAL A 285 14.46 2.12 -11.08
C VAL A 285 15.00 0.81 -11.65
N ILE A 286 14.26 -0.28 -11.49
CA ILE A 286 14.76 -1.61 -11.81
C ILE A 286 13.70 -2.47 -12.51
N SER A 287 14.15 -3.46 -13.25
CA SER A 287 13.30 -4.54 -13.76
C SER A 287 13.09 -5.62 -12.70
N TYR A 288 12.04 -6.43 -12.83
CA TYR A 288 11.88 -7.64 -12.01
C TYR A 288 13.04 -8.62 -12.20
N LEU A 289 13.67 -8.62 -13.38
CA LEU A 289 14.82 -9.48 -13.69
C LEU A 289 15.99 -9.25 -12.74
N SER A 290 16.16 -8.04 -12.23
CA SER A 290 17.20 -7.67 -11.28
C SER A 290 17.01 -8.28 -9.89
N THR A 291 15.85 -8.87 -9.59
CA THR A 291 15.63 -9.66 -8.37
C THR A 291 16.32 -11.03 -8.40
N GLY A 292 16.72 -11.50 -9.59
CA GLY A 292 17.25 -12.85 -9.80
C GLY A 292 16.21 -13.97 -9.62
N ARG A 293 14.94 -13.63 -9.42
CA ARG A 293 13.85 -14.61 -9.27
C ARG A 293 13.32 -15.05 -10.63
N THR A 294 12.91 -16.32 -10.71
CA THR A 294 12.21 -16.86 -11.88
C THR A 294 10.71 -16.74 -11.74
N TYR A 295 10.01 -16.61 -12.85
CA TYR A 295 8.53 -16.59 -12.88
C TYR A 295 8.02 -17.40 -14.07
N ASN A 296 6.75 -17.81 -14.01
CA ASN A 296 6.08 -18.54 -15.09
C ASN A 296 4.71 -17.89 -15.40
N ASP A 297 4.75 -16.66 -15.87
CA ASP A 297 3.57 -15.87 -16.19
C ASP A 297 3.73 -15.19 -17.55
N PRO A 298 3.21 -15.80 -18.62
CA PRO A 298 3.39 -15.27 -19.98
C PRO A 298 2.73 -13.89 -20.23
N GLY A 299 1.81 -13.47 -19.35
CA GLY A 299 1.16 -12.17 -19.43
C GLY A 299 1.83 -11.07 -18.62
N TYR A 300 2.89 -11.40 -17.90
CA TYR A 300 3.60 -10.46 -17.04
C TYR A 300 4.72 -9.75 -17.81
N ASP A 301 4.79 -8.42 -17.70
CA ASP A 301 5.90 -7.61 -18.21
C ASP A 301 6.90 -7.34 -17.08
N PRO A 302 8.12 -7.88 -17.12
CA PRO A 302 9.12 -7.68 -16.06
C PRO A 302 9.90 -6.36 -16.17
N TYR A 303 9.65 -5.56 -17.19
CA TYR A 303 10.40 -4.35 -17.46
C TYR A 303 9.74 -3.12 -16.80
N THR A 304 10.53 -2.10 -16.56
CA THR A 304 10.07 -0.79 -16.06
C THR A 304 10.20 0.20 -17.21
N GLU A 305 9.09 0.78 -17.65
CA GLU A 305 9.04 1.58 -18.85
C GLU A 305 8.29 2.91 -18.63
N GLY A 306 8.72 3.95 -19.34
CA GLY A 306 8.05 5.24 -19.30
C GLY A 306 8.13 5.93 -17.92
N VAL A 307 9.32 5.98 -17.31
CA VAL A 307 9.52 6.60 -16.00
C VAL A 307 10.04 8.03 -16.18
N TYR A 308 9.40 8.97 -15.48
CA TYR A 308 9.81 10.37 -15.47
C TYR A 308 10.09 10.86 -14.06
N VAL A 309 11.36 11.17 -13.77
CA VAL A 309 11.87 11.64 -12.48
C VAL A 309 12.26 13.10 -12.60
N HIS A 310 11.51 14.02 -11.97
CA HIS A 310 11.78 15.44 -12.13
C HIS A 310 11.43 16.28 -10.90
N ASP A 311 12.08 17.40 -10.76
CA ASP A 311 11.82 18.40 -9.71
C ASP A 311 11.85 17.82 -8.28
N ASN A 312 12.59 16.72 -8.03
CA ASN A 312 12.78 16.14 -6.70
C ASN A 312 14.01 16.75 -6.00
N GLU A 313 14.02 16.72 -4.67
CA GLU A 313 15.15 17.02 -3.83
C GLU A 313 15.77 15.74 -3.28
N PHE A 314 17.03 15.45 -3.61
CA PHE A 314 17.81 14.34 -3.06
C PHE A 314 18.87 14.87 -2.10
N VAL A 315 18.99 14.29 -0.89
CA VAL A 315 19.96 14.74 0.11
C VAL A 315 20.55 13.58 0.88
N GLY A 316 21.85 13.33 0.74
CA GLY A 316 22.55 12.23 1.42
C GLY A 316 21.93 10.87 1.10
N GLY A 317 22.55 9.80 1.53
CA GLY A 317 22.12 8.43 1.25
C GLY A 317 23.09 7.71 0.31
N GLY A 318 22.79 6.44 -0.03
CA GLY A 318 23.61 5.61 -0.91
C GLY A 318 25.00 5.23 -0.36
N ASP A 319 25.32 5.60 0.87
CA ASP A 319 26.66 5.47 1.47
C ASP A 319 26.92 4.11 2.15
N MET A 320 25.87 3.33 2.40
CA MET A 320 25.94 1.99 3.00
C MET A 320 25.07 0.97 2.23
N PRO A 321 25.33 0.73 0.94
CA PRO A 321 24.59 -0.26 0.16
C PRO A 321 24.67 -1.65 0.82
N ASN A 322 23.56 -2.38 0.77
CA ASN A 322 23.46 -3.73 1.35
C ASN A 322 22.52 -4.61 0.49
N GLY A 323 22.33 -5.85 0.91
CA GLY A 323 21.55 -6.83 0.16
C GLY A 323 22.41 -7.80 -0.64
N ALA A 324 21.79 -8.77 -1.29
CA ALA A 324 22.47 -9.92 -1.90
C ALA A 324 23.46 -9.57 -3.02
N PHE A 325 23.26 -8.44 -3.69
CA PHE A 325 24.08 -8.01 -4.82
C PHE A 325 24.83 -6.69 -4.56
N ALA A 326 24.80 -6.20 -3.32
CA ALA A 326 25.39 -4.89 -2.98
C ALA A 326 26.86 -4.78 -3.40
N ASP A 327 27.71 -5.75 -3.04
CA ASP A 327 29.14 -5.71 -3.36
C ASP A 327 29.39 -5.64 -4.89
N ALA A 328 28.60 -6.39 -5.67
CA ALA A 328 28.72 -6.39 -7.11
C ALA A 328 28.27 -5.05 -7.71
N PHE A 329 27.15 -4.51 -7.25
CA PHE A 329 26.61 -3.24 -7.75
C PHE A 329 27.46 -2.03 -7.31
N VAL A 330 27.98 -2.04 -6.09
CA VAL A 330 28.92 -1.03 -5.61
C VAL A 330 30.21 -1.06 -6.45
N ALA A 331 30.71 -2.26 -6.77
CA ALA A 331 31.89 -2.39 -7.62
C ALA A 331 31.63 -1.85 -9.03
N LEU A 332 30.43 -2.05 -9.59
CA LEU A 332 30.00 -1.51 -10.89
C LEU A 332 29.81 0.01 -10.83
N ALA A 333 29.18 0.51 -9.80
CA ALA A 333 28.96 1.95 -9.60
C ALA A 333 30.23 2.72 -9.29
N GLY A 334 31.32 2.05 -8.91
CA GLY A 334 32.60 2.66 -8.58
C GLY A 334 32.70 3.14 -7.13
N GLY A 335 31.80 2.73 -6.24
CA GLY A 335 31.75 3.12 -4.83
C GLY A 335 30.35 3.11 -4.27
N ALA A 336 29.99 4.12 -3.44
CA ALA A 336 28.62 4.31 -2.95
C ALA A 336 27.63 4.46 -4.12
N PHE A 337 26.36 4.18 -3.85
CA PHE A 337 25.32 4.41 -4.87
C PHE A 337 25.03 5.91 -5.00
N PRO A 338 24.86 6.37 -6.25
CA PRO A 338 24.27 7.68 -6.53
C PRO A 338 22.83 7.79 -6.04
N ASP A 339 22.31 9.02 -6.04
CA ASP A 339 20.91 9.31 -5.68
C ASP A 339 19.90 8.52 -6.52
N ILE A 340 20.19 8.37 -7.83
CA ILE A 340 19.32 7.66 -8.77
C ILE A 340 20.09 6.48 -9.38
N VAL A 341 19.63 5.28 -9.11
CA VAL A 341 20.17 4.03 -9.67
C VAL A 341 19.19 3.44 -10.67
N TRP A 342 19.65 3.24 -11.90
CA TRP A 342 18.90 2.50 -12.91
C TRP A 342 19.63 1.21 -13.28
N ASP A 343 18.91 0.11 -13.36
CA ASP A 343 19.51 -1.18 -13.73
C ASP A 343 19.89 -1.29 -15.21
N GLY A 344 19.37 -0.40 -16.07
CA GLY A 344 19.67 -0.38 -17.51
C GLY A 344 19.01 -1.51 -18.30
N VAL A 345 18.01 -2.17 -17.73
CA VAL A 345 17.30 -3.27 -18.38
C VAL A 345 16.14 -2.72 -19.20
N VAL A 346 16.12 -3.03 -20.48
CA VAL A 346 15.07 -2.60 -21.41
C VAL A 346 14.44 -3.80 -22.10
N ASN A 347 13.18 -3.68 -22.50
CA ASN A 347 12.45 -4.73 -23.19
C ASN A 347 12.95 -4.85 -24.65
N PRO A 348 13.62 -5.96 -25.03
CA PRO A 348 14.17 -6.12 -26.37
C PRO A 348 13.08 -6.23 -27.45
N ASP A 349 11.87 -6.66 -27.08
CA ASP A 349 10.78 -6.84 -28.03
C ASP A 349 10.08 -5.53 -28.41
N LYS A 350 10.31 -4.46 -27.61
CA LYS A 350 9.74 -3.11 -27.84
C LYS A 350 10.73 -2.15 -28.53
N LEU A 351 11.92 -2.59 -28.88
CA LEU A 351 12.89 -1.75 -29.57
C LEU A 351 12.44 -1.43 -31.01
N VAL A 352 12.54 -0.16 -31.41
CA VAL A 352 12.31 0.31 -32.77
C VAL A 352 13.64 0.74 -33.36
N ASP A 353 14.03 0.12 -34.46
CA ASP A 353 15.35 0.35 -35.11
C ASP A 353 16.55 0.18 -34.12
N GLY A 354 16.40 -0.66 -33.11
CA GLY A 354 17.41 -0.94 -32.09
C GLY A 354 17.49 0.10 -30.98
N ALA A 355 16.53 1.03 -30.88
CA ALA A 355 16.44 2.03 -29.83
C ALA A 355 15.13 1.88 -29.02
N VAL A 356 15.17 2.26 -27.76
CA VAL A 356 13.97 2.37 -26.92
C VAL A 356 13.13 3.55 -27.41
N PRO A 357 11.83 3.36 -27.73
CA PRO A 357 10.92 4.45 -28.06
C PRO A 357 10.88 5.53 -26.96
N ASP A 358 10.70 6.78 -27.33
CA ASP A 358 10.77 7.91 -26.39
C ASP A 358 9.77 7.77 -25.26
N GLU A 359 8.58 7.27 -25.51
CA GLU A 359 7.51 7.05 -24.52
C GLU A 359 7.81 5.94 -23.50
N LEU A 360 8.78 5.07 -23.75
CA LEU A 360 9.17 3.95 -22.88
C LEU A 360 10.46 4.21 -22.10
N ARG A 361 11.08 5.38 -22.29
CA ARG A 361 12.38 5.70 -21.69
C ARG A 361 12.26 6.15 -20.24
N LEU A 362 13.37 6.02 -19.51
CA LEU A 362 13.62 6.76 -18.29
C LEU A 362 14.11 8.17 -18.62
N TYR A 363 13.41 9.19 -18.15
CA TYR A 363 13.85 10.58 -18.19
C TYR A 363 14.09 11.12 -16.78
N VAL A 364 15.18 11.89 -16.64
CA VAL A 364 15.62 12.51 -15.39
C VAL A 364 15.90 13.98 -15.65
N GLU A 365 15.15 14.89 -15.03
CA GLU A 365 15.25 16.32 -15.31
C GLU A 365 15.02 17.15 -14.04
N ASN A 366 15.72 18.27 -13.88
CA ASN A 366 15.51 19.27 -12.80
C ASN A 366 15.57 18.71 -11.36
N ASN A 367 16.37 17.69 -11.08
CA ASN A 367 16.52 17.14 -9.73
C ASN A 367 17.74 17.77 -8.98
N GLY A 368 18.05 19.02 -9.23
CA GLY A 368 19.18 19.70 -8.59
C GLY A 368 20.54 19.09 -8.96
N ASP A 369 21.33 18.80 -7.94
CA ASP A 369 22.67 18.20 -8.08
C ASP A 369 22.64 16.66 -7.96
N ALA A 370 21.46 16.02 -8.08
CA ALA A 370 21.31 14.57 -7.98
C ALA A 370 22.22 13.86 -8.96
N ASP A 371 22.97 12.90 -8.48
CA ASP A 371 23.81 12.03 -9.29
C ASP A 371 23.08 10.75 -9.73
N PHE A 372 23.62 10.10 -10.75
CA PHE A 372 22.94 9.01 -11.47
C PHE A 372 23.93 7.91 -11.86
N VAL A 373 23.45 6.69 -11.88
CA VAL A 373 24.14 5.57 -12.53
C VAL A 373 23.18 4.68 -13.31
N ASN A 374 23.58 4.33 -14.54
CA ASN A 374 23.03 3.20 -15.29
C ASN A 374 24.01 2.03 -15.14
N LEU A 375 23.56 0.93 -14.54
CA LEU A 375 24.38 -0.27 -14.28
C LEU A 375 24.52 -1.18 -15.52
N ASP A 376 23.72 -0.96 -16.56
CA ASP A 376 23.69 -1.76 -17.80
C ASP A 376 23.58 -3.27 -17.55
N LEU A 377 22.72 -3.66 -16.60
CA LEU A 377 22.48 -5.09 -16.30
C LEU A 377 21.81 -5.81 -17.49
N GLY A 378 21.16 -5.08 -18.41
CA GLY A 378 20.64 -5.63 -19.64
C GLY A 378 21.71 -6.34 -20.48
N SER A 379 22.90 -5.74 -20.58
CA SER A 379 24.06 -6.37 -21.25
C SER A 379 24.52 -7.62 -20.51
N VAL A 380 24.51 -7.61 -19.15
CA VAL A 380 24.88 -8.77 -18.34
C VAL A 380 23.89 -9.92 -18.55
N PHE A 381 22.59 -9.64 -18.55
CA PHE A 381 21.55 -10.67 -18.77
C PHE A 381 21.59 -11.24 -20.19
N ALA A 382 22.09 -10.47 -21.16
CA ALA A 382 22.35 -10.93 -22.51
C ALA A 382 23.68 -11.72 -22.64
N GLY A 383 24.42 -11.92 -21.54
CA GLY A 383 25.70 -12.65 -21.53
C GLY A 383 26.92 -11.82 -21.93
N GLY A 384 26.80 -10.50 -21.93
CA GLY A 384 27.87 -9.54 -22.20
C GLY A 384 28.48 -8.94 -20.92
N GLU A 385 29.37 -7.97 -21.14
CA GLU A 385 29.95 -7.17 -20.05
C GLU A 385 29.17 -5.86 -19.92
N PRO A 386 28.90 -5.35 -18.69
CA PRO A 386 28.17 -4.11 -18.49
C PRO A 386 28.99 -2.89 -18.94
N SER A 387 28.32 -1.91 -19.48
CA SER A 387 28.88 -0.58 -19.82
C SER A 387 28.30 0.45 -18.87
N VAL A 388 28.74 0.42 -17.60
CA VAL A 388 28.26 1.33 -16.56
C VAL A 388 28.55 2.79 -16.95
N THR A 389 27.56 3.65 -16.79
CA THR A 389 27.71 5.07 -17.11
C THR A 389 26.95 5.96 -16.12
N THR A 390 27.51 7.13 -15.85
CA THR A 390 26.87 8.20 -15.07
C THR A 390 26.41 9.36 -15.97
N ASP A 391 26.41 9.16 -17.30
CA ASP A 391 25.99 10.16 -18.27
C ASP A 391 24.47 10.29 -18.31
N LEU A 392 23.95 11.39 -17.82
CA LEU A 392 22.54 11.76 -17.88
C LEU A 392 22.10 12.28 -19.27
N GLY A 393 23.03 12.59 -20.18
CA GLY A 393 22.69 13.13 -21.50
C GLY A 393 21.61 12.33 -22.25
N PRO A 394 21.69 11.00 -22.33
CA PRO A 394 20.66 10.17 -22.96
C PRO A 394 19.31 10.18 -22.24
N HIS A 395 19.25 10.63 -21.00
CA HIS A 395 18.07 10.64 -20.14
C HIS A 395 17.46 12.04 -19.97
N GLN A 396 17.97 13.03 -20.69
CA GLN A 396 17.40 14.39 -20.72
C GLN A 396 16.15 14.40 -21.61
N GLY A 397 15.05 14.93 -21.09
CA GLY A 397 13.77 15.01 -21.77
C GLY A 397 12.60 14.87 -20.82
N SER A 398 11.41 14.75 -21.35
CA SER A 398 10.20 14.66 -20.56
C SER A 398 9.17 13.72 -21.19
N LEU A 399 8.32 13.16 -20.35
CA LEU A 399 7.11 12.45 -20.75
C LEU A 399 5.88 13.32 -20.55
N PRO A 400 4.77 13.04 -21.25
CA PRO A 400 3.49 13.63 -20.89
C PRO A 400 3.13 13.31 -19.45
N ALA A 401 2.52 14.28 -18.75
CA ALA A 401 2.05 14.04 -17.38
C ALA A 401 1.12 12.83 -17.31
N VAL A 402 1.34 11.98 -16.32
CA VAL A 402 0.46 10.82 -16.05
C VAL A 402 -0.94 11.32 -15.67
N PRO A 403 -2.02 10.75 -16.24
CA PRO A 403 -3.38 11.15 -15.91
C PRO A 403 -3.68 11.00 -14.42
N ARG A 404 -4.36 11.98 -13.84
CA ARG A 404 -4.83 11.87 -12.45
C ARG A 404 -5.94 10.84 -12.32
N PRO A 405 -5.98 10.06 -11.23
CA PRO A 405 -7.15 9.29 -10.86
C PRO A 405 -8.35 10.22 -10.64
N VAL A 406 -9.54 9.65 -10.63
CA VAL A 406 -10.78 10.43 -10.31
C VAL A 406 -10.67 10.98 -8.90
N ASP A 407 -11.07 12.24 -8.70
CA ASP A 407 -11.05 12.85 -7.37
C ASP A 407 -12.03 12.13 -6.43
N LEU A 408 -11.47 11.36 -5.50
CA LEU A 408 -12.23 10.61 -4.49
C LEU A 408 -12.55 11.47 -3.25
N GLY A 409 -11.96 12.65 -3.13
CA GLY A 409 -12.20 13.58 -2.01
C GLY A 409 -13.53 14.32 -2.09
N ALA A 410 -14.11 14.43 -3.29
CA ALA A 410 -15.40 15.11 -3.54
C ALA A 410 -16.62 14.17 -3.44
N ALA A 411 -16.43 12.85 -3.47
CA ALA A 411 -17.52 11.87 -3.64
C ALA A 411 -18.23 11.44 -2.35
N THR A 412 -17.78 11.86 -1.15
CA THR A 412 -18.33 11.36 0.12
C THR A 412 -18.73 12.45 1.13
N GLY A 413 -19.03 13.64 0.67
CA GLY A 413 -19.35 14.75 1.57
C GLY A 413 -20.40 15.70 1.07
N ALA A 414 -21.62 15.25 0.76
CA ALA A 414 -22.77 16.15 0.65
C ALA A 414 -24.09 15.38 0.76
N GLY A 415 -24.41 14.89 1.93
CA GLY A 415 -25.78 14.99 2.39
C GLY A 415 -26.03 16.47 2.69
N SER A 416 -26.55 17.22 1.73
CA SER A 416 -27.03 18.58 1.97
C SER A 416 -28.27 18.57 2.83
N PRO A 417 -28.53 19.65 3.62
CA PRO A 417 -29.45 19.71 4.72
C PRO A 417 -30.93 19.57 4.35
#